data_96fedfb7b19f9410aaf32c15d51496a4
#
_entry.id   96fedfb7b19f9410aaf32c15d51496a4
#
_cell.length_a   1.000
_cell.length_b   1.000
_cell.length_c   1.000
_cell.angle_alpha   90.00
_cell.angle_beta   90.00
_cell.angle_gamma   90.00
#
_symmetry.space_group_name_H-M   'P 1'
#
loop_
_entity.id
_entity.type
_entity.pdbx_description
1 polymer ?
#
loop_
_entity_poly.entity_id
_entity_poly.type
_entity_poly.pdbx_seq_one_letter_code
_entity_poly.pdbx_strand_id
1 'polypeptide(L)'
;MTETIRIATGDGAEVTLTEAELENVRAVYADARNIPGGEVLYTPTQPECDEYVAIENHSPFWCRPFFGKDLRDLPELVQALLLKCGNLYRYILPICADTWKTVIRGGRNGMEFRLYTNYNQPIDCVRQLSWVEARGKDPLELAHRCAKVAAALLGNGMKLRAERSCPEVFDYLGWCSWDAFQIRVNEAGLLEKAAEFRDKGVPIRYAILDDMWADCPMLNDIPRDTEFRTMVGFMHKSKLRSFEGDPVRFPNGMKHTVEALKAAGIRNVGIWFPTTGYWSGVEEGGEAEREFAADLMTEPDGRRIVRPELPHTAHWFGALCAKAKAWGADFVKIDNQGCQNYYREAGSIGKTARAVQTGIETAVAEQM
;
A
#
# COMPACT_ATOMS: atom_id res chain seq x y z
N MET A 1 -16.19 7.17 30.79
CA MET A 1 -16.79 8.50 30.50
C MET A 1 -16.47 8.80 29.04
N THR A 2 -17.48 9.14 28.25
CA THR A 2 -17.26 9.51 26.86
C THR A 2 -16.99 11.02 26.83
N GLU A 3 -15.76 11.41 26.57
CA GLU A 3 -15.42 12.82 26.40
C GLU A 3 -15.63 13.18 24.93
N THR A 4 -16.45 14.17 24.67
CA THR A 4 -16.72 14.67 23.32
C THR A 4 -15.92 15.96 23.11
N ILE A 5 -14.98 15.92 22.20
CA ILE A 5 -14.19 17.07 21.81
C ILE A 5 -14.74 17.60 20.48
N ARG A 6 -15.13 18.85 20.45
CA ARG A 6 -15.61 19.52 19.22
C ARG A 6 -14.50 20.34 18.62
N ILE A 7 -14.27 20.14 17.33
CA ILE A 7 -13.34 20.92 16.54
C ILE A 7 -14.16 21.72 15.52
N ALA A 8 -14.15 23.02 15.63
CA ALA A 8 -14.73 23.89 14.60
C ALA A 8 -13.70 24.07 13.48
N THR A 9 -14.05 23.62 12.29
CA THR A 9 -13.32 23.96 11.06
C THR A 9 -14.05 25.12 10.38
N GLY A 10 -13.36 25.98 9.61
CA GLY A 10 -14.00 27.10 8.90
C GLY A 10 -15.22 26.65 8.07
N ASP A 11 -16.13 27.58 7.75
CA ASP A 11 -17.30 27.39 6.87
C ASP A 11 -18.41 26.43 7.37
N GLY A 12 -18.61 26.33 8.69
CA GLY A 12 -19.70 25.53 9.27
C GLY A 12 -19.47 24.04 9.30
N ALA A 13 -18.26 23.60 9.01
CA ALA A 13 -17.86 22.21 9.19
C ALA A 13 -17.70 21.88 10.68
N GLU A 14 -18.10 20.68 11.09
CA GLU A 14 -18.02 20.22 12.47
C GLU A 14 -17.40 18.83 12.52
N VAL A 15 -16.41 18.65 13.41
CA VAL A 15 -15.86 17.32 13.75
C VAL A 15 -16.05 17.08 15.24
N THR A 16 -16.61 15.95 15.60
CA THR A 16 -16.75 15.48 16.97
C THR A 16 -15.91 14.25 17.16
N LEU A 17 -15.05 14.25 18.19
CA LEU A 17 -14.30 13.06 18.61
C LEU A 17 -15.00 12.42 19.81
N THR A 18 -15.22 11.12 19.75
CA THR A 18 -15.79 10.33 20.87
C THR A 18 -14.82 9.22 21.24
N GLU A 19 -14.78 8.87 22.53
CA GLU A 19 -13.87 7.87 23.07
C GLU A 19 -14.62 6.65 23.61
N ALA A 20 -13.99 5.49 23.46
CA ALA A 20 -14.41 4.24 24.07
C ALA A 20 -13.19 3.49 24.59
N GLU A 21 -13.39 2.59 25.53
CA GLU A 21 -12.33 1.74 26.08
C GLU A 21 -12.69 0.27 25.89
N LEU A 22 -11.75 -0.52 25.42
CA LEU A 22 -11.87 -1.97 25.25
C LEU A 22 -10.52 -2.62 25.57
N GLU A 23 -10.50 -3.62 26.46
CA GLU A 23 -9.28 -4.35 26.86
C GLU A 23 -8.12 -3.43 27.28
N ASN A 24 -8.39 -2.35 28.01
CA ASN A 24 -7.42 -1.30 28.39
C ASN A 24 -6.77 -0.61 27.18
N VAL A 25 -7.48 -0.54 26.06
CA VAL A 25 -7.13 0.26 24.88
C VAL A 25 -8.19 1.33 24.71
N ARG A 26 -7.75 2.58 24.64
CA ARG A 26 -8.61 3.70 24.32
C ARG A 26 -8.77 3.78 22.80
N ALA A 27 -10.01 3.75 22.33
CA ALA A 27 -10.36 3.91 20.93
C ALA A 27 -11.02 5.27 20.71
N VAL A 28 -10.58 6.00 19.71
CA VAL A 28 -11.12 7.32 19.37
C VAL A 28 -11.78 7.29 18.01
N TYR A 29 -13.01 7.77 17.97
CA TYR A 29 -13.86 7.84 16.78
C TYR A 29 -14.07 9.28 16.36
N ALA A 30 -14.09 9.54 15.07
CA ALA A 30 -14.46 10.82 14.49
C ALA A 30 -15.84 10.75 13.82
N ASP A 31 -16.67 11.74 14.12
CA ASP A 31 -17.86 12.10 13.36
C ASP A 31 -17.60 13.43 12.69
N ALA A 32 -17.86 13.55 11.39
CA ALA A 32 -17.60 14.75 10.63
C ALA A 32 -18.78 15.09 9.71
N ARG A 33 -19.05 16.38 9.55
CA ARG A 33 -20.09 16.89 8.65
C ARG A 33 -19.54 18.05 7.83
N ASN A 34 -19.87 18.01 6.53
CA ASN A 34 -19.58 19.09 5.57
C ASN A 34 -18.13 19.57 5.63
N ILE A 35 -17.16 18.66 5.64
CA ILE A 35 -15.75 19.01 5.66
C ILE A 35 -15.27 19.31 4.24
N PRO A 36 -15.01 20.57 3.89
CA PRO A 36 -14.49 20.94 2.59
C PRO A 36 -13.02 20.52 2.48
N GLY A 37 -12.63 19.98 1.31
CA GLY A 37 -11.26 19.55 1.07
C GLY A 37 -10.76 18.38 1.91
N GLY A 38 -11.62 17.83 2.77
CA GLY A 38 -11.37 16.59 3.48
C GLY A 38 -10.17 16.55 4.41
N GLU A 39 -9.82 17.64 5.11
CA GLU A 39 -8.74 17.66 6.10
C GLU A 39 -9.15 18.32 7.42
N VAL A 40 -8.75 17.69 8.53
CA VAL A 40 -8.92 18.20 9.89
C VAL A 40 -7.63 18.01 10.68
N LEU A 41 -7.22 19.03 11.42
CA LEU A 41 -6.13 18.98 12.39
C LEU A 41 -6.69 19.04 13.81
N TYR A 42 -6.21 18.15 14.67
CA TYR A 42 -6.56 18.11 16.08
C TYR A 42 -5.29 18.10 16.94
N THR A 43 -5.15 19.08 17.82
CA THR A 43 -4.07 19.17 18.81
C THR A 43 -4.59 18.71 20.17
N PRO A 44 -4.22 17.49 20.63
CA PRO A 44 -4.63 17.00 21.95
C PRO A 44 -3.87 17.72 23.07
N THR A 45 -4.28 17.47 24.31
CA THR A 45 -3.41 17.75 25.47
C THR A 45 -2.12 16.94 25.29
N GLN A 46 -0.99 17.64 25.32
CA GLN A 46 0.30 17.01 25.02
C GLN A 46 0.67 15.99 26.09
N PRO A 47 1.05 14.77 25.70
CA PRO A 47 1.53 13.78 26.66
C PRO A 47 2.92 14.14 27.16
N GLU A 48 3.23 13.75 28.39
CA GLU A 48 4.61 13.69 28.87
C GLU A 48 5.40 12.71 28.00
N CYS A 49 6.63 13.09 27.62
CA CYS A 49 7.47 12.30 26.74
C CYS A 49 8.95 12.60 27.01
N ASP A 50 9.72 11.58 27.42
CA ASP A 50 11.17 11.68 27.53
C ASP A 50 11.85 11.46 26.18
N GLU A 51 11.35 10.46 25.43
CA GLU A 51 11.82 10.10 24.10
C GLU A 51 10.73 9.32 23.35
N TYR A 52 10.80 9.30 22.02
CA TYR A 52 9.85 8.58 21.20
C TYR A 52 10.49 7.87 20.01
N VAL A 53 9.79 6.85 19.53
CA VAL A 53 9.98 6.25 18.20
C VAL A 53 8.69 6.43 17.41
N ALA A 54 8.81 7.07 16.27
CA ALA A 54 7.72 7.21 15.29
C ALA A 54 8.01 6.34 14.06
N ILE A 55 7.01 5.69 13.51
CA ILE A 55 7.10 5.06 12.20
C ILE A 55 6.57 6.06 11.18
N GLU A 56 7.50 6.67 10.46
CA GLU A 56 7.21 7.64 9.43
C GLU A 56 6.88 6.95 8.11
N ASN A 57 5.79 7.34 7.47
CA ASN A 57 5.58 7.06 6.05
C ASN A 57 6.42 8.07 5.25
N HIS A 58 7.72 7.76 5.10
CA HIS A 58 8.72 8.67 4.53
C HIS A 58 8.47 8.97 3.04
N SER A 59 7.93 7.99 2.32
CA SER A 59 7.51 8.14 0.93
C SER A 59 6.31 7.23 0.67
N PRO A 60 5.63 7.33 -0.47
CA PRO A 60 4.51 6.45 -0.79
C PRO A 60 4.82 4.95 -0.69
N PHE A 61 6.10 4.57 -0.75
CA PHE A 61 6.55 3.17 -0.83
C PHE A 61 7.39 2.70 0.36
N TRP A 62 7.85 3.61 1.22
CA TRP A 62 8.73 3.27 2.34
C TRP A 62 8.30 3.90 3.64
N CYS A 63 8.39 3.13 4.70
CA CYS A 63 8.36 3.65 6.06
C CYS A 63 9.73 3.46 6.71
N ARG A 64 10.04 4.34 7.68
CA ARG A 64 11.27 4.26 8.48
C ARG A 64 11.02 4.68 9.92
N PRO A 65 11.83 4.20 10.88
CA PRO A 65 11.79 4.73 12.24
C PRO A 65 12.39 6.14 12.28
N PHE A 66 11.75 6.99 13.07
CA PHE A 66 12.25 8.32 13.42
C PHE A 66 12.27 8.45 14.93
N PHE A 67 13.42 8.85 15.49
CA PHE A 67 13.66 8.95 16.92
C PHE A 67 13.76 10.42 17.33
N GLY A 68 13.14 10.78 18.46
CA GLY A 68 13.19 12.15 18.96
C GLY A 68 12.77 12.26 20.41
N LYS A 69 12.76 13.51 20.89
CA LYS A 69 12.36 13.88 22.25
C LYS A 69 11.32 15.00 22.26
N ASP A 70 11.32 15.85 21.26
CA ASP A 70 10.36 16.94 21.12
C ASP A 70 9.25 16.54 20.13
N LEU A 71 8.03 16.51 20.59
CA LEU A 71 6.87 16.13 19.77
C LEU A 71 6.59 17.13 18.64
N ARG A 72 7.19 18.31 18.67
CA ARG A 72 7.12 19.28 17.55
C ARG A 72 7.94 18.85 16.33
N ASP A 73 8.95 17.99 16.56
CA ASP A 73 9.85 17.49 15.50
C ASP A 73 9.33 16.21 14.82
N LEU A 74 8.13 15.73 15.19
CA LEU A 74 7.53 14.57 14.53
C LEU A 74 7.38 14.81 13.03
N PRO A 75 7.68 13.80 12.17
CA PRO A 75 7.44 13.88 10.73
C PRO A 75 5.96 14.10 10.37
N GLU A 76 5.69 14.53 9.14
CA GLU A 76 4.33 14.86 8.65
C GLU A 76 3.36 13.64 8.59
N LEU A 77 3.89 12.44 8.41
CA LEU A 77 3.07 11.25 8.15
C LEU A 77 3.48 10.09 9.07
N VAL A 78 3.25 10.25 10.38
CA VAL A 78 3.50 9.18 11.36
C VAL A 78 2.31 8.24 11.42
N GLN A 79 2.55 6.95 11.16
CA GLN A 79 1.53 5.90 11.17
C GLN A 79 1.57 4.98 12.39
N ALA A 80 2.54 5.13 13.26
CA ALA A 80 2.60 4.55 14.61
C ALA A 80 3.55 5.36 15.47
N LEU A 81 3.22 5.57 16.74
CA LEU A 81 4.01 6.34 17.67
C LEU A 81 4.13 5.63 19.01
N LEU A 82 5.35 5.39 19.45
CA LEU A 82 5.68 4.90 20.78
C LEU A 82 6.36 6.01 21.58
N LEU A 83 5.71 6.44 22.65
CA LEU A 83 6.25 7.41 23.60
C LEU A 83 6.78 6.67 24.83
N LYS A 84 7.91 7.12 25.38
CA LYS A 84 8.44 6.68 26.67
C LYS A 84 8.33 7.83 27.66
N CYS A 85 7.81 7.54 28.85
CA CYS A 85 7.69 8.46 29.96
C CYS A 85 8.06 7.73 31.26
N GLY A 86 9.27 7.98 31.78
CA GLY A 86 9.82 7.21 32.87
C GLY A 86 9.88 5.72 32.60
N ASN A 87 9.17 4.94 33.41
CA ASN A 87 9.09 3.47 33.30
C ASN A 87 7.87 2.98 32.51
N LEU A 88 7.13 3.89 31.91
CA LEU A 88 5.91 3.58 31.15
C LEU A 88 6.08 3.96 29.69
N TYR A 89 5.34 3.24 28.85
CA TYR A 89 5.19 3.52 27.44
C TYR A 89 3.74 3.85 27.13
N ARG A 90 3.54 4.67 26.11
CA ARG A 90 2.25 4.89 25.45
C ARG A 90 2.43 4.60 23.97
N TYR A 91 1.65 3.66 23.45
CA TYR A 91 1.61 3.33 22.03
C TYR A 91 0.34 3.90 21.40
N ILE A 92 0.47 4.61 20.29
CA ILE A 92 -0.62 5.22 19.53
C ILE A 92 -0.57 4.68 18.12
N LEU A 93 -1.69 4.10 17.67
CA LEU A 93 -1.85 3.52 16.33
C LEU A 93 -2.95 4.29 15.59
N PRO A 94 -2.61 5.23 14.71
CA PRO A 94 -3.55 5.84 13.77
C PRO A 94 -4.15 4.81 12.82
N ILE A 95 -5.41 5.02 12.43
CA ILE A 95 -6.17 4.09 11.61
C ILE A 95 -6.57 4.77 10.29
N CYS A 96 -6.49 4.01 9.21
CA CYS A 96 -7.14 4.32 7.95
C CYS A 96 -8.38 3.41 7.82
N ALA A 97 -9.57 4.02 7.91
CA ALA A 97 -10.82 3.28 7.78
C ALA A 97 -11.80 4.10 6.96
N ASP A 98 -12.61 3.45 6.16
CA ASP A 98 -13.67 4.01 5.31
C ASP A 98 -13.38 5.39 4.69
N THR A 99 -13.59 6.47 5.45
CA THR A 99 -13.53 7.84 4.92
C THR A 99 -12.18 8.50 5.15
N TRP A 100 -11.63 8.39 6.38
CA TRP A 100 -10.42 9.09 6.78
C TRP A 100 -9.20 8.18 6.81
N LYS A 101 -8.06 8.74 6.45
CA LYS A 101 -6.76 8.28 6.93
C LYS A 101 -6.34 9.20 8.07
N THR A 102 -6.03 8.62 9.23
CA THR A 102 -5.45 9.35 10.35
C THR A 102 -3.94 9.16 10.35
N VAL A 103 -3.19 10.22 10.59
CA VAL A 103 -1.75 10.22 10.85
C VAL A 103 -1.45 11.14 12.01
N ILE A 104 -0.27 11.01 12.61
CA ILE A 104 0.27 11.95 13.58
C ILE A 104 1.34 12.78 12.89
N ARG A 105 1.49 14.04 13.31
CA ARG A 105 2.56 14.95 12.86
C ARG A 105 3.03 15.86 13.99
N GLY A 106 4.16 16.50 13.80
CA GLY A 106 4.57 17.63 14.62
C GLY A 106 3.82 18.90 14.24
N GLY A 107 3.40 19.64 15.24
CA GLY A 107 2.78 20.95 15.09
C GLY A 107 3.45 21.97 16.01
N ARG A 108 2.99 23.23 15.95
CA ARG A 108 3.56 24.32 16.73
C ARG A 108 3.58 24.06 18.25
N ASN A 109 2.55 23.38 18.76
CA ASN A 109 2.33 23.15 20.18
C ASN A 109 2.61 21.71 20.62
N GLY A 110 3.26 20.88 19.80
CA GLY A 110 3.52 19.48 20.04
C GLY A 110 2.93 18.58 18.98
N MET A 111 2.53 17.36 19.32
CA MET A 111 1.93 16.45 18.36
C MET A 111 0.49 16.86 17.99
N GLU A 112 0.14 16.61 16.74
CA GLU A 112 -1.19 16.79 16.18
C GLU A 112 -1.65 15.54 15.47
N PHE A 113 -2.96 15.26 15.49
CA PHE A 113 -3.59 14.29 14.62
C PHE A 113 -4.10 14.99 13.37
N ARG A 114 -3.75 14.45 12.22
CA ARG A 114 -4.28 14.87 10.92
C ARG A 114 -5.19 13.78 10.40
N LEU A 115 -6.48 14.12 10.22
CA LEU A 115 -7.47 13.28 9.58
C LEU A 115 -7.72 13.84 8.18
N TYR A 116 -7.58 13.01 7.13
CA TYR A 116 -7.76 13.48 5.77
C TYR A 116 -8.32 12.40 4.85
N THR A 117 -8.99 12.82 3.79
CA THR A 117 -9.71 11.94 2.87
C THR A 117 -9.07 11.81 1.51
N ASN A 118 -8.21 12.75 1.14
CA ASN A 118 -7.67 12.91 -0.21
C ASN A 118 -8.74 13.07 -1.32
N TYR A 119 -10.00 13.30 -0.96
CA TYR A 119 -11.12 13.46 -1.89
C TYR A 119 -11.44 14.95 -2.10
N ASN A 120 -11.69 15.34 -3.36
CA ASN A 120 -11.89 16.74 -3.70
C ASN A 120 -13.26 17.31 -3.28
N GLN A 121 -14.26 16.43 -3.05
CA GLN A 121 -15.60 16.86 -2.68
C GLN A 121 -15.78 16.97 -1.15
N PRO A 122 -16.70 17.79 -0.67
CA PRO A 122 -17.10 17.79 0.73
C PRO A 122 -17.55 16.42 1.19
N ILE A 123 -17.23 16.04 2.42
CA ILE A 123 -17.48 14.70 2.90
C ILE A 123 -18.08 14.70 4.29
N ASP A 124 -19.05 13.82 4.48
CA ASP A 124 -19.59 13.44 5.77
C ASP A 124 -19.10 12.05 6.15
N CYS A 125 -18.81 11.83 7.41
CA CYS A 125 -18.60 10.49 7.95
C CYS A 125 -19.24 10.36 9.33
N VAL A 126 -19.69 9.16 9.64
CA VAL A 126 -20.32 8.85 10.92
C VAL A 126 -19.50 7.81 11.65
N ARG A 127 -19.08 8.13 12.87
CA ARG A 127 -18.42 7.24 13.83
C ARG A 127 -17.32 6.35 13.22
N GLN A 128 -16.33 6.96 12.60
CA GLN A 128 -15.18 6.23 12.09
C GLN A 128 -14.09 6.10 13.14
N LEU A 129 -13.56 4.88 13.34
CA LEU A 129 -12.36 4.65 14.15
C LEU A 129 -11.17 5.40 13.56
N SER A 130 -10.58 6.31 14.33
CA SER A 130 -9.50 7.18 13.88
C SER A 130 -8.14 6.82 14.44
N TRP A 131 -8.07 6.43 15.73
CA TRP A 131 -6.86 5.83 16.31
C TRP A 131 -7.21 5.00 17.54
N VAL A 132 -6.29 4.14 17.91
CA VAL A 132 -6.31 3.44 19.20
C VAL A 132 -5.01 3.69 19.94
N GLU A 133 -5.04 3.65 21.27
CA GLU A 133 -3.86 3.84 22.11
C GLU A 133 -3.92 3.04 23.41
N ALA A 134 -2.77 2.66 23.89
CA ALA A 134 -2.63 1.95 25.17
C ALA A 134 -1.40 2.42 25.94
N ARG A 135 -1.41 2.21 27.28
CA ARG A 135 -0.30 2.52 28.18
C ARG A 135 0.11 1.28 28.97
N GLY A 136 1.38 1.15 29.26
CA GLY A 136 1.91 0.01 30.00
C GLY A 136 3.44 -0.02 30.08
N LYS A 137 3.98 -1.14 30.56
CA LYS A 137 5.42 -1.31 30.76
C LYS A 137 6.13 -2.01 29.60
N ASP A 138 5.41 -2.78 28.82
CA ASP A 138 5.96 -3.54 27.70
C ASP A 138 5.48 -2.93 26.35
N PRO A 139 6.39 -2.29 25.60
CA PRO A 139 6.03 -1.62 24.34
C PRO A 139 5.54 -2.59 23.24
N LEU A 140 6.05 -3.84 23.20
CA LEU A 140 5.65 -4.83 22.21
C LEU A 140 4.25 -5.36 22.51
N GLU A 141 3.93 -5.60 23.77
CA GLU A 141 2.60 -5.98 24.22
C GLU A 141 1.57 -4.89 23.93
N LEU A 142 1.93 -3.61 24.11
CA LEU A 142 1.05 -2.49 23.77
C LEU A 142 0.74 -2.44 22.27
N ALA A 143 1.74 -2.60 21.43
CA ALA A 143 1.56 -2.62 19.98
C ALA A 143 0.66 -3.79 19.54
N HIS A 144 0.88 -4.99 20.09
CA HIS A 144 0.04 -6.17 19.82
C HIS A 144 -1.41 -5.96 20.26
N ARG A 145 -1.63 -5.43 21.46
CA ARG A 145 -2.97 -5.17 22.02
C ARG A 145 -3.73 -4.12 21.19
N CYS A 146 -3.07 -3.02 20.83
CA CYS A 146 -3.66 -2.01 19.96
C CYS A 146 -4.04 -2.59 18.60
N ALA A 147 -3.19 -3.40 17.98
CA ALA A 147 -3.50 -4.05 16.71
C ALA A 147 -4.69 -5.02 16.82
N LYS A 148 -4.74 -5.83 17.88
CA LYS A 148 -5.85 -6.76 18.17
C LYS A 148 -7.18 -6.02 18.32
N VAL A 149 -7.20 -4.97 19.15
CA VAL A 149 -8.42 -4.18 19.41
C VAL A 149 -8.84 -3.43 18.14
N ALA A 150 -7.90 -2.84 17.39
CA ALA A 150 -8.21 -2.18 16.12
C ALA A 150 -8.85 -3.16 15.12
N ALA A 151 -8.30 -4.36 14.97
CA ALA A 151 -8.85 -5.40 14.10
C ALA A 151 -10.29 -5.78 14.50
N ALA A 152 -10.54 -5.97 15.80
CA ALA A 152 -11.86 -6.29 16.32
C ALA A 152 -12.86 -5.14 16.08
N LEU A 153 -12.46 -3.89 16.31
CA LEU A 153 -13.33 -2.71 16.15
C LEU A 153 -13.63 -2.37 14.69
N LEU A 154 -12.69 -2.65 13.78
CA LEU A 154 -12.91 -2.46 12.33
C LEU A 154 -13.90 -3.49 11.77
N GLY A 155 -13.97 -4.69 12.34
CA GLY A 155 -14.97 -5.71 11.96
C GLY A 155 -14.90 -6.15 10.49
N ASN A 156 -13.76 -5.95 9.81
CA ASN A 156 -13.57 -6.19 8.38
C ASN A 156 -12.89 -7.54 8.06
N GLY A 157 -12.84 -8.46 9.04
CA GLY A 157 -12.20 -9.77 8.87
C GLY A 157 -10.66 -9.76 8.95
N MET A 158 -10.05 -8.62 9.32
CA MET A 158 -8.61 -8.53 9.50
C MET A 158 -8.13 -9.54 10.56
N LYS A 159 -7.11 -10.30 10.21
CA LYS A 159 -6.46 -11.28 11.10
C LYS A 159 -5.07 -10.81 11.49
N LEU A 160 -4.70 -11.02 12.73
CA LEU A 160 -3.32 -10.84 13.17
C LEU A 160 -2.40 -11.91 12.56
N ARG A 161 -1.09 -11.65 12.58
CA ARG A 161 -0.10 -12.56 11.98
C ARG A 161 -0.22 -14.00 12.50
N ALA A 162 -0.44 -14.17 13.81
CA ALA A 162 -0.57 -15.49 14.45
C ALA A 162 -1.84 -16.25 14.06
N GLU A 163 -2.83 -15.56 13.51
CA GLU A 163 -4.13 -16.15 13.10
C GLU A 163 -4.14 -16.53 11.61
N ARG A 164 -3.03 -16.31 10.90
CA ARG A 164 -2.87 -16.61 9.46
C ARG A 164 -2.00 -17.82 9.25
N SER A 165 -2.38 -18.68 8.31
CA SER A 165 -1.46 -19.68 7.79
C SER A 165 -0.30 -19.01 7.05
N CYS A 166 0.90 -19.56 7.18
CA CYS A 166 2.05 -19.14 6.38
C CYS A 166 2.01 -19.89 5.06
N PRO A 167 2.00 -19.22 3.90
CA PRO A 167 2.13 -19.90 2.62
C PRO A 167 3.45 -20.64 2.51
N GLU A 168 3.41 -21.89 1.98
CA GLU A 168 4.58 -22.77 1.84
C GLU A 168 5.76 -22.10 1.11
N VAL A 169 5.49 -21.17 0.20
CA VAL A 169 6.53 -20.45 -0.54
C VAL A 169 7.55 -19.76 0.37
N PHE A 170 7.14 -19.35 1.59
CA PHE A 170 8.02 -18.68 2.55
C PHE A 170 8.88 -19.63 3.39
N ASP A 171 8.73 -20.94 3.25
CA ASP A 171 9.63 -21.93 3.87
C ASP A 171 10.93 -22.10 3.08
N TYR A 172 11.02 -21.48 1.91
CA TYR A 172 12.15 -21.60 1.00
C TYR A 172 12.91 -20.29 0.83
N LEU A 173 14.17 -20.40 0.42
CA LEU A 173 14.94 -19.24 -0.04
C LEU A 173 14.41 -18.78 -1.40
N GLY A 174 14.05 -17.51 -1.48
CA GLY A 174 13.55 -16.89 -2.69
C GLY A 174 14.47 -15.80 -3.23
N TRP A 175 14.20 -15.40 -4.46
CA TRP A 175 14.88 -14.30 -5.14
C TRP A 175 13.86 -13.39 -5.84
N CYS A 176 14.12 -12.09 -5.79
CA CYS A 176 13.35 -11.06 -6.48
C CYS A 176 14.24 -10.38 -7.52
N SER A 177 13.74 -10.22 -8.73
CA SER A 177 14.54 -9.67 -9.84
C SER A 177 14.88 -8.18 -9.72
N TRP A 178 14.20 -7.44 -8.84
CA TRP A 178 14.30 -5.98 -8.77
C TRP A 178 15.73 -5.47 -8.56
N ASP A 179 16.40 -5.90 -7.50
CA ASP A 179 17.74 -5.38 -7.17
C ASP A 179 18.81 -5.78 -8.20
N ALA A 180 18.60 -6.89 -8.92
CA ALA A 180 19.54 -7.36 -9.93
C ALA A 180 19.36 -6.66 -11.28
N PHE A 181 18.12 -6.37 -11.68
CA PHE A 181 17.82 -5.89 -13.04
C PHE A 181 17.12 -4.54 -13.08
N GLN A 182 16.35 -4.19 -12.06
CA GLN A 182 15.53 -2.98 -12.04
C GLN A 182 14.67 -2.87 -13.33
N ILE A 183 14.63 -1.71 -13.98
CA ILE A 183 13.88 -1.53 -15.22
C ILE A 183 14.41 -2.34 -16.42
N ARG A 184 15.53 -3.04 -16.26
CA ARG A 184 16.19 -3.78 -17.34
C ARG A 184 15.92 -5.29 -17.30
N VAL A 185 14.95 -5.70 -16.48
CA VAL A 185 14.54 -7.11 -16.41
C VAL A 185 14.18 -7.62 -17.81
N ASN A 186 14.70 -8.78 -18.17
CA ASN A 186 14.48 -9.41 -19.47
C ASN A 186 14.63 -10.94 -19.35
N GLU A 187 14.07 -11.66 -20.31
CA GLU A 187 14.04 -13.12 -20.31
C GLU A 187 15.46 -13.72 -20.23
N ALA A 188 16.37 -13.28 -21.09
CA ALA A 188 17.73 -13.83 -21.14
C ALA A 188 18.47 -13.69 -19.81
N GLY A 189 18.42 -12.51 -19.18
CA GLY A 189 19.02 -12.26 -17.87
C GLY A 189 18.42 -13.09 -16.76
N LEU A 190 17.09 -13.32 -16.76
CA LEU A 190 16.43 -14.17 -15.77
C LEU A 190 16.89 -15.62 -15.89
N LEU A 191 16.98 -16.16 -17.10
CA LEU A 191 17.45 -17.52 -17.34
C LEU A 191 18.93 -17.70 -17.02
N GLU A 192 19.77 -16.72 -17.36
CA GLU A 192 21.17 -16.70 -16.95
C GLU A 192 21.32 -16.72 -15.43
N LYS A 193 20.51 -15.93 -14.71
CA LYS A 193 20.52 -15.90 -13.25
C LYS A 193 20.07 -17.22 -12.64
N ALA A 194 19.05 -17.85 -13.18
CA ALA A 194 18.61 -19.17 -12.72
C ALA A 194 19.71 -20.26 -12.93
N ALA A 195 20.42 -20.18 -14.04
CA ALA A 195 21.58 -21.06 -14.27
C ALA A 195 22.72 -20.78 -13.27
N GLU A 196 23.00 -19.52 -12.99
CA GLU A 196 24.02 -19.11 -11.99
C GLU A 196 23.68 -19.66 -10.59
N PHE A 197 22.42 -19.62 -10.15
CA PHE A 197 22.01 -20.21 -8.86
C PHE A 197 22.30 -21.69 -8.79
N ARG A 198 21.96 -22.43 -9.84
CA ARG A 198 22.23 -23.85 -9.94
C ARG A 198 23.74 -24.14 -9.91
N ASP A 199 24.52 -23.45 -10.72
CA ASP A 199 25.96 -23.69 -10.90
C ASP A 199 26.74 -23.34 -9.63
N LYS A 200 26.27 -22.35 -8.85
CA LYS A 200 26.84 -21.98 -7.54
C LYS A 200 26.24 -22.74 -6.36
N GLY A 201 25.29 -23.64 -6.58
CA GLY A 201 24.63 -24.41 -5.53
C GLY A 201 23.77 -23.55 -4.57
N VAL A 202 23.26 -22.41 -5.02
CA VAL A 202 22.35 -21.55 -4.23
C VAL A 202 20.93 -22.11 -4.37
N PRO A 203 20.29 -22.58 -3.27
CA PRO A 203 19.03 -23.32 -3.34
C PRO A 203 17.81 -22.40 -3.44
N ILE A 204 17.76 -21.53 -4.43
CA ILE A 204 16.58 -20.71 -4.71
C ILE A 204 15.42 -21.61 -5.13
N ARG A 205 14.27 -21.49 -4.47
CA ARG A 205 13.07 -22.29 -4.75
C ARG A 205 11.93 -21.44 -5.30
N TYR A 206 11.87 -20.14 -4.99
CA TYR A 206 10.93 -19.26 -5.67
C TYR A 206 11.63 -18.03 -6.25
N ALA A 207 11.07 -17.51 -7.34
CA ALA A 207 11.52 -16.26 -7.94
C ALA A 207 10.32 -15.33 -8.18
N ILE A 208 10.54 -14.03 -7.97
CA ILE A 208 9.58 -13.00 -8.32
C ILE A 208 10.11 -12.26 -9.56
N LEU A 209 9.34 -12.32 -10.65
CA LEU A 209 9.50 -11.41 -11.76
C LEU A 209 8.90 -10.07 -11.33
N ASP A 210 9.78 -9.19 -10.89
CA ASP A 210 9.42 -7.89 -10.33
C ASP A 210 9.07 -6.88 -11.43
N ASP A 211 8.82 -5.67 -11.06
CA ASP A 211 8.41 -4.57 -11.93
C ASP A 211 9.18 -4.51 -13.26
N MET A 212 8.60 -3.90 -14.26
CA MET A 212 9.10 -3.68 -15.62
C MET A 212 9.13 -4.91 -16.54
N TRP A 213 8.44 -6.00 -16.18
CA TRP A 213 8.21 -7.10 -17.12
C TRP A 213 7.12 -6.76 -18.16
N ALA A 214 6.14 -5.95 -17.79
CA ALA A 214 4.95 -5.64 -18.57
C ALA A 214 5.25 -4.80 -19.83
N ASP A 215 4.32 -4.87 -20.78
CA ASP A 215 4.36 -4.08 -22.02
C ASP A 215 4.18 -2.58 -21.74
N CYS A 216 5.31 -1.92 -21.53
CA CYS A 216 5.46 -0.49 -21.29
C CYS A 216 6.53 0.08 -22.25
N PRO A 217 6.19 0.35 -23.51
CA PRO A 217 7.16 0.60 -24.58
C PRO A 217 8.14 1.72 -24.32
N MET A 218 7.70 2.80 -23.65
CA MET A 218 8.54 3.94 -23.34
C MET A 218 9.83 3.60 -22.56
N LEU A 219 9.87 2.43 -21.91
CA LEU A 219 11.02 2.00 -21.12
C LEU A 219 12.15 1.42 -21.99
N ASN A 220 11.83 0.98 -23.22
CA ASN A 220 12.81 0.43 -24.13
C ASN A 220 13.77 1.49 -24.71
N ASP A 221 13.34 2.76 -24.71
CA ASP A 221 14.11 3.89 -25.25
C ASP A 221 15.07 4.52 -24.22
N ILE A 222 15.11 4.03 -22.98
CA ILE A 222 15.95 4.57 -21.92
C ILE A 222 17.39 4.10 -22.13
N PRO A 223 18.39 5.01 -22.30
CA PRO A 223 19.79 4.64 -22.48
C PRO A 223 20.33 3.78 -21.32
N ARG A 224 21.25 2.86 -21.65
CA ARG A 224 21.79 1.89 -20.66
C ARG A 224 22.61 2.53 -19.55
N ASP A 225 23.20 3.67 -19.81
CA ASP A 225 24.05 4.46 -18.90
C ASP A 225 23.26 5.51 -18.11
N THR A 226 21.92 5.49 -18.20
CA THR A 226 21.06 6.41 -17.45
C THR A 226 21.26 6.24 -15.95
N GLU A 227 21.51 7.35 -15.25
CA GLU A 227 21.63 7.38 -13.80
C GLU A 227 20.35 6.86 -13.12
N PHE A 228 20.49 6.11 -12.02
CA PHE A 228 19.39 5.46 -11.30
C PHE A 228 18.23 6.40 -10.96
N ARG A 229 18.48 7.59 -10.42
CA ARG A 229 17.42 8.56 -10.09
C ARG A 229 16.62 9.00 -11.31
N THR A 230 17.29 9.25 -12.43
CA THR A 230 16.66 9.60 -13.70
C THR A 230 15.84 8.43 -14.24
N MET A 231 16.37 7.23 -14.16
CA MET A 231 15.71 5.99 -14.53
C MET A 231 14.42 5.76 -13.73
N VAL A 232 14.44 5.97 -12.41
CA VAL A 232 13.24 5.92 -11.55
C VAL A 232 12.21 6.97 -11.97
N GLY A 233 12.65 8.16 -12.40
CA GLY A 233 11.76 9.18 -12.95
C GLY A 233 11.04 8.75 -14.23
N PHE A 234 11.68 7.98 -15.10
CA PHE A 234 11.03 7.36 -16.27
C PHE A 234 10.07 6.25 -15.85
N MET A 235 10.48 5.40 -14.92
CA MET A 235 9.63 4.35 -14.35
C MET A 235 8.27 4.92 -13.88
N HIS A 236 8.30 6.00 -13.11
CA HIS A 236 7.08 6.63 -12.59
C HIS A 236 6.17 7.25 -13.66
N LYS A 237 6.63 7.39 -14.90
CA LYS A 237 5.83 7.86 -16.04
C LYS A 237 5.29 6.72 -16.90
N SER A 238 5.68 5.49 -16.61
CA SER A 238 5.29 4.33 -17.42
C SER A 238 3.81 4.04 -17.34
N LYS A 239 3.25 3.63 -18.48
CA LYS A 239 1.84 3.29 -18.67
C LYS A 239 1.73 1.89 -19.28
N LEU A 240 0.75 1.14 -18.85
CA LEU A 240 0.48 -0.21 -19.33
C LEU A 240 -0.21 -0.18 -20.71
N ARG A 241 0.37 -0.84 -21.70
CA ARG A 241 -0.23 -0.99 -23.02
C ARG A 241 -1.10 -2.24 -23.12
N SER A 242 -0.63 -3.36 -22.62
CA SER A 242 -1.31 -4.65 -22.62
C SER A 242 -0.96 -5.49 -21.39
N PHE A 243 -1.72 -6.57 -21.17
CA PHE A 243 -1.42 -7.54 -20.09
C PHE A 243 -0.35 -8.57 -20.49
N GLU A 244 0.36 -8.33 -21.58
CA GLU A 244 1.47 -9.18 -21.98
C GLU A 244 2.83 -8.70 -21.45
N GLY A 245 3.83 -9.56 -21.53
CA GLY A 245 5.21 -9.15 -21.33
C GLY A 245 5.67 -8.25 -22.47
N ASP A 246 6.57 -7.33 -22.15
CA ASP A 246 7.18 -6.47 -23.16
C ASP A 246 7.86 -7.31 -24.26
N PRO A 247 7.48 -7.18 -25.55
CA PRO A 247 7.92 -8.09 -26.60
C PRO A 247 9.43 -7.95 -26.93
N VAL A 248 10.07 -6.84 -26.57
CA VAL A 248 11.50 -6.66 -26.76
C VAL A 248 12.29 -7.37 -25.67
N ARG A 249 11.82 -7.31 -24.44
CA ARG A 249 12.50 -7.87 -23.28
C ARG A 249 12.13 -9.35 -23.04
N PHE A 250 10.94 -9.76 -23.46
CA PHE A 250 10.42 -11.12 -23.35
C PHE A 250 9.97 -11.66 -24.72
N PRO A 251 10.91 -11.85 -25.68
CA PRO A 251 10.57 -12.16 -27.07
C PRO A 251 9.87 -13.51 -27.25
N ASN A 252 10.03 -14.45 -26.33
CA ASN A 252 9.34 -15.74 -26.35
C ASN A 252 8.06 -15.74 -25.49
N GLY A 253 7.72 -14.59 -24.87
CA GLY A 253 6.55 -14.40 -24.03
C GLY A 253 6.71 -14.90 -22.60
N MET A 254 5.81 -14.46 -21.74
CA MET A 254 5.86 -14.74 -20.29
C MET A 254 5.69 -16.21 -19.96
N LYS A 255 4.86 -16.94 -20.72
CA LYS A 255 4.67 -18.38 -20.50
C LYS A 255 5.98 -19.13 -20.68
N HIS A 256 6.71 -18.88 -21.76
CA HIS A 256 8.01 -19.50 -22.01
C HIS A 256 9.00 -19.15 -20.89
N THR A 257 9.06 -17.89 -20.48
CA THR A 257 9.94 -17.44 -19.39
C THR A 257 9.66 -18.18 -18.08
N VAL A 258 8.38 -18.28 -17.67
CA VAL A 258 7.98 -18.99 -16.45
C VAL A 258 8.30 -20.47 -16.53
N GLU A 259 7.97 -21.13 -17.63
CA GLU A 259 8.26 -22.56 -17.86
C GLU A 259 9.78 -22.84 -17.83
N ALA A 260 10.57 -21.98 -18.45
CA ALA A 260 12.03 -22.12 -18.47
C ALA A 260 12.67 -21.91 -17.08
N LEU A 261 12.17 -20.95 -16.28
CA LEU A 261 12.59 -20.79 -14.89
C LEU A 261 12.27 -22.03 -14.05
N LYS A 262 11.07 -22.61 -14.22
CA LYS A 262 10.68 -23.85 -13.53
C LYS A 262 11.56 -25.03 -13.96
N ALA A 263 11.86 -25.16 -15.24
CA ALA A 263 12.78 -26.16 -15.77
C ALA A 263 14.22 -26.01 -15.23
N ALA A 264 14.64 -24.78 -14.90
CA ALA A 264 15.93 -24.49 -14.27
C ALA A 264 15.97 -24.80 -12.76
N GLY A 265 14.86 -25.24 -12.13
CA GLY A 265 14.78 -25.65 -10.73
C GLY A 265 14.10 -24.66 -9.79
N ILE A 266 13.55 -23.56 -10.30
CA ILE A 266 12.71 -22.65 -9.53
C ILE A 266 11.33 -23.30 -9.37
N ARG A 267 10.95 -23.63 -8.13
CA ARG A 267 9.69 -24.34 -7.85
C ARG A 267 8.45 -23.45 -8.06
N ASN A 268 8.50 -22.22 -7.56
CA ASN A 268 7.41 -21.29 -7.61
C ASN A 268 7.84 -19.99 -8.27
N VAL A 269 7.03 -19.47 -9.18
CA VAL A 269 7.27 -18.19 -9.87
C VAL A 269 6.14 -17.22 -9.56
N GLY A 270 6.49 -16.06 -9.03
CA GLY A 270 5.56 -14.95 -8.76
C GLY A 270 5.70 -13.84 -9.78
N ILE A 271 4.58 -13.17 -10.08
CA ILE A 271 4.53 -12.02 -10.98
C ILE A 271 4.15 -10.77 -10.19
N TRP A 272 4.87 -9.68 -10.41
CA TRP A 272 4.59 -8.38 -9.81
C TRP A 272 3.44 -7.66 -10.54
N PHE A 273 2.48 -7.10 -9.76
CA PHE A 273 1.39 -6.27 -10.27
C PHE A 273 1.28 -4.96 -9.50
N PRO A 274 1.00 -3.83 -10.17
CA PRO A 274 0.66 -2.57 -9.53
C PRO A 274 -0.85 -2.47 -9.25
N THR A 275 -1.25 -1.48 -8.45
CA THR A 275 -2.65 -1.30 -8.03
C THR A 275 -3.50 -0.43 -8.97
N THR A 276 -2.90 0.33 -9.88
CA THR A 276 -3.60 1.37 -10.68
C THR A 276 -3.43 1.23 -12.19
N GLY A 277 -3.21 0.04 -12.69
CA GLY A 277 -2.86 -0.24 -14.08
C GLY A 277 -1.35 -0.33 -14.25
N TYR A 278 -0.65 0.77 -14.17
CA TYR A 278 0.82 0.85 -14.01
C TYR A 278 1.20 2.08 -13.18
N TRP A 279 2.47 2.47 -13.12
CA TRP A 279 2.93 3.61 -12.33
C TRP A 279 2.19 4.92 -12.67
N SER A 280 1.90 5.15 -13.94
CA SER A 280 1.11 6.30 -14.42
C SER A 280 -0.19 5.88 -15.11
N GLY A 281 -0.71 4.71 -14.73
CA GLY A 281 -1.96 4.19 -15.25
C GLY A 281 -1.82 3.40 -16.56
N VAL A 282 -2.83 3.48 -17.40
CA VAL A 282 -2.99 2.74 -18.66
C VAL A 282 -2.72 3.66 -19.83
N GLU A 283 -2.07 3.13 -20.89
CA GLU A 283 -1.74 3.86 -22.11
C GLU A 283 -3.00 4.09 -22.96
N GLU A 284 -3.21 5.34 -23.37
CA GLU A 284 -4.30 5.71 -24.28
C GLU A 284 -4.11 5.03 -25.64
N GLY A 285 -5.18 4.43 -26.19
CA GLY A 285 -5.14 3.67 -27.43
C GLY A 285 -4.46 2.29 -27.30
N GLY A 286 -4.00 1.90 -26.11
CA GLY A 286 -3.44 0.58 -25.85
C GLY A 286 -4.48 -0.53 -25.84
N GLU A 287 -4.01 -1.79 -25.88
CA GLU A 287 -4.89 -2.97 -25.85
C GLU A 287 -5.65 -3.05 -24.53
N ALA A 288 -4.96 -2.86 -23.40
CA ALA A 288 -5.57 -2.88 -22.07
C ALA A 288 -6.66 -1.80 -21.93
N GLU A 289 -6.46 -0.60 -22.49
CA GLU A 289 -7.50 0.42 -22.50
C GLU A 289 -8.74 -0.02 -23.29
N ARG A 290 -8.56 -0.59 -24.48
CA ARG A 290 -9.70 -1.01 -25.33
C ARG A 290 -10.47 -2.16 -24.70
N GLU A 291 -9.78 -3.13 -24.12
CA GLU A 291 -10.38 -4.30 -23.51
C GLU A 291 -11.12 -3.97 -22.22
N PHE A 292 -10.54 -3.12 -21.38
CA PHE A 292 -11.04 -2.78 -20.04
C PHE A 292 -11.58 -1.35 -19.94
N ALA A 293 -12.05 -0.75 -21.03
CA ALA A 293 -12.52 0.64 -21.05
C ALA A 293 -13.58 0.95 -19.98
N ALA A 294 -14.46 0.01 -19.67
CA ALA A 294 -15.49 0.15 -18.64
C ALA A 294 -14.94 0.16 -17.21
N ASP A 295 -13.76 -0.45 -17.01
CA ASP A 295 -13.11 -0.57 -15.71
C ASP A 295 -12.13 0.57 -15.43
N LEU A 296 -12.00 1.51 -16.37
CA LEU A 296 -11.08 2.62 -16.27
C LEU A 296 -11.81 3.94 -16.02
N MET A 297 -11.14 4.84 -15.31
CA MET A 297 -11.53 6.22 -15.12
C MET A 297 -10.35 7.15 -15.43
N THR A 298 -10.65 8.42 -15.70
CA THR A 298 -9.63 9.44 -15.88
C THR A 298 -9.67 10.41 -14.72
N GLU A 299 -8.56 10.57 -14.03
CA GLU A 299 -8.39 11.53 -12.97
C GLU A 299 -8.08 12.95 -13.53
N PRO A 300 -8.26 14.02 -12.76
CA PRO A 300 -8.05 15.39 -13.23
C PRO A 300 -6.66 15.69 -13.78
N ASP A 301 -5.65 14.93 -13.38
CA ASP A 301 -4.27 15.04 -13.86
C ASP A 301 -4.01 14.28 -15.18
N GLY A 302 -5.06 13.71 -15.77
CA GLY A 302 -5.01 12.98 -17.03
C GLY A 302 -4.57 11.51 -16.90
N ARG A 303 -4.35 10.99 -15.70
CA ARG A 303 -4.07 9.57 -15.51
C ARG A 303 -5.32 8.75 -15.77
N ARG A 304 -5.17 7.70 -16.58
CA ARG A 304 -6.20 6.71 -16.81
C ARG A 304 -5.92 5.50 -15.93
N ILE A 305 -6.71 5.31 -14.89
CA ILE A 305 -6.49 4.31 -13.83
C ILE A 305 -7.71 3.43 -13.63
N VAL A 306 -7.51 2.28 -12.97
CA VAL A 306 -8.59 1.34 -12.67
C VAL A 306 -9.60 2.00 -11.73
N ARG A 307 -10.89 1.88 -12.04
CA ARG A 307 -11.97 2.32 -11.12
C ARG A 307 -11.86 1.57 -9.80
N PRO A 308 -11.92 2.25 -8.64
CA PRO A 308 -11.70 1.59 -7.37
C PRO A 308 -12.89 0.74 -6.91
N GLU A 309 -14.07 0.86 -7.50
CA GLU A 309 -15.25 0.10 -7.12
C GLU A 309 -15.05 -1.40 -7.35
N LEU A 310 -15.52 -2.22 -6.42
CA LEU A 310 -15.26 -3.66 -6.37
C LEU A 310 -15.53 -4.42 -7.69
N PRO A 311 -16.63 -4.22 -8.44
CA PRO A 311 -16.84 -4.94 -9.70
C PRO A 311 -15.71 -4.70 -10.71
N HIS A 312 -15.22 -3.46 -10.81
CA HIS A 312 -14.17 -3.07 -11.73
C HIS A 312 -12.79 -3.60 -11.32
N THR A 313 -12.46 -3.45 -10.04
CA THR A 313 -11.19 -3.96 -9.51
C THR A 313 -11.14 -5.48 -9.56
N ALA A 314 -12.22 -6.18 -9.22
CA ALA A 314 -12.29 -7.64 -9.31
C ALA A 314 -12.14 -8.13 -10.76
N HIS A 315 -12.77 -7.46 -11.72
CA HIS A 315 -12.65 -7.81 -13.15
C HIS A 315 -11.21 -7.57 -13.65
N TRP A 316 -10.63 -6.39 -13.41
CA TRP A 316 -9.26 -6.06 -13.81
C TRP A 316 -8.23 -7.03 -13.24
N PHE A 317 -8.22 -7.19 -11.91
CA PHE A 317 -7.26 -8.08 -11.25
C PHE A 317 -7.55 -9.55 -11.52
N GLY A 318 -8.82 -9.92 -11.70
CA GLY A 318 -9.21 -11.26 -12.13
C GLY A 318 -8.59 -11.63 -13.48
N ALA A 319 -8.64 -10.74 -14.46
CA ALA A 319 -8.02 -10.94 -15.75
C ALA A 319 -6.48 -11.04 -15.65
N LEU A 320 -5.82 -10.18 -14.85
CA LEU A 320 -4.39 -10.24 -14.61
C LEU A 320 -3.97 -11.56 -13.93
N CYS A 321 -4.68 -11.98 -12.90
CA CYS A 321 -4.40 -13.24 -12.20
C CYS A 321 -4.63 -14.45 -13.11
N ALA A 322 -5.72 -14.47 -13.88
CA ALA A 322 -5.99 -15.54 -14.85
C ALA A 322 -4.87 -15.63 -15.90
N LYS A 323 -4.38 -14.48 -16.38
CA LYS A 323 -3.27 -14.41 -17.33
C LYS A 323 -1.97 -14.96 -16.69
N ALA A 324 -1.62 -14.52 -15.50
CA ALA A 324 -0.45 -15.01 -14.77
C ALA A 324 -0.52 -16.53 -14.54
N LYS A 325 -1.69 -17.04 -14.14
CA LYS A 325 -1.92 -18.50 -14.02
C LYS A 325 -1.76 -19.24 -15.34
N ALA A 326 -2.26 -18.68 -16.44
CA ALA A 326 -2.11 -19.27 -17.77
C ALA A 326 -0.65 -19.33 -18.22
N TRP A 327 0.23 -18.45 -17.73
CA TRP A 327 1.67 -18.53 -17.92
C TRP A 327 2.33 -19.57 -17.00
N GLY A 328 1.61 -20.09 -16.01
CA GLY A 328 2.14 -21.04 -15.03
C GLY A 328 2.71 -20.38 -13.77
N ALA A 329 2.42 -19.12 -13.52
CA ALA A 329 2.76 -18.46 -12.26
C ALA A 329 1.98 -19.06 -11.08
N ASP A 330 2.58 -19.05 -9.90
CA ASP A 330 2.05 -19.69 -8.69
C ASP A 330 1.50 -18.68 -7.68
N PHE A 331 1.93 -17.42 -7.75
CA PHE A 331 1.50 -16.34 -6.87
C PHE A 331 1.73 -14.97 -7.51
N VAL A 332 1.21 -13.92 -6.88
CA VAL A 332 1.42 -12.54 -7.30
C VAL A 332 2.03 -11.71 -6.17
N LYS A 333 2.88 -10.77 -6.53
CA LYS A 333 3.36 -9.70 -5.66
C LYS A 333 2.62 -8.42 -6.03
N ILE A 334 1.88 -7.86 -5.09
CA ILE A 334 1.17 -6.59 -5.30
C ILE A 334 2.00 -5.46 -4.69
N ASP A 335 2.21 -4.41 -5.48
CA ASP A 335 2.99 -3.24 -5.10
C ASP A 335 2.24 -1.96 -5.48
N ASN A 336 2.86 -0.80 -5.28
CA ASN A 336 2.28 0.50 -5.63
C ASN A 336 1.08 0.94 -4.80
N GLN A 337 0.89 0.42 -3.59
CA GLN A 337 -0.23 0.83 -2.73
C GLN A 337 -0.25 2.34 -2.46
N GLY A 338 0.90 3.01 -2.51
CA GLY A 338 1.00 4.47 -2.45
C GLY A 338 0.23 5.20 -3.56
N CYS A 339 0.00 4.53 -4.71
CA CYS A 339 -0.77 5.07 -5.83
C CYS A 339 -2.28 5.23 -5.51
N GLN A 340 -2.76 4.74 -4.37
CA GLN A 340 -4.11 5.06 -3.88
C GLN A 340 -4.31 6.58 -3.69
N ASN A 341 -3.24 7.33 -3.51
CA ASN A 341 -3.29 8.79 -3.48
C ASN A 341 -3.63 9.44 -4.84
N TYR A 342 -3.66 8.69 -5.94
CA TYR A 342 -4.10 9.22 -7.25
C TYR A 342 -5.61 9.41 -7.32
N TYR A 343 -6.40 8.62 -6.58
CA TYR A 343 -7.85 8.75 -6.56
C TYR A 343 -8.27 10.05 -5.87
N ARG A 344 -8.76 11.01 -6.65
CA ARG A 344 -9.19 12.33 -6.19
C ARG A 344 -10.68 12.56 -6.43
N GLU A 345 -11.26 11.88 -7.40
CA GLU A 345 -12.66 12.04 -7.83
C GLU A 345 -13.53 10.78 -7.59
N ALA A 346 -12.92 9.64 -7.32
CA ALA A 346 -13.64 8.38 -7.16
C ALA A 346 -14.16 8.14 -5.74
N GLY A 347 -13.60 8.81 -4.75
CA GLY A 347 -13.99 8.66 -3.35
C GLY A 347 -12.85 8.94 -2.39
N SER A 348 -13.14 8.81 -1.09
CA SER A 348 -12.15 9.01 -0.04
C SER A 348 -11.06 7.92 -0.07
N ILE A 349 -9.88 8.27 0.43
CA ILE A 349 -8.71 7.37 0.45
C ILE A 349 -9.00 6.03 1.13
N GLY A 350 -9.78 6.02 2.21
CA GLY A 350 -10.14 4.77 2.90
C GLY A 350 -11.06 3.87 2.08
N LYS A 351 -12.07 4.45 1.40
CA LYS A 351 -13.01 3.70 0.56
C LYS A 351 -12.34 3.15 -0.69
N THR A 352 -11.53 3.95 -1.37
CA THR A 352 -10.83 3.53 -2.58
C THR A 352 -9.79 2.45 -2.27
N ALA A 353 -9.00 2.63 -1.21
CA ALA A 353 -8.00 1.64 -0.78
C ALA A 353 -8.66 0.30 -0.41
N ARG A 354 -9.78 0.32 0.33
CA ARG A 354 -10.53 -0.91 0.67
C ARG A 354 -11.05 -1.61 -0.58
N ALA A 355 -11.67 -0.88 -1.50
CA ALA A 355 -12.26 -1.47 -2.69
C ALA A 355 -11.19 -2.10 -3.61
N VAL A 356 -10.06 -1.42 -3.82
CA VAL A 356 -8.93 -1.97 -4.59
C VAL A 356 -8.37 -3.22 -3.89
N GLN A 357 -8.13 -3.17 -2.58
CA GLN A 357 -7.61 -4.32 -1.84
C GLN A 357 -8.57 -5.51 -1.89
N THR A 358 -9.88 -5.28 -1.71
CA THR A 358 -10.89 -6.35 -1.78
C THR A 358 -10.96 -6.95 -3.19
N GLY A 359 -10.86 -6.12 -4.24
CA GLY A 359 -10.82 -6.61 -5.63
C GLY A 359 -9.62 -7.51 -5.90
N ILE A 360 -8.44 -7.12 -5.41
CA ILE A 360 -7.22 -7.93 -5.53
C ILE A 360 -7.37 -9.26 -4.77
N GLU A 361 -7.83 -9.23 -3.51
CA GLU A 361 -8.01 -10.44 -2.69
C GLU A 361 -9.03 -11.39 -3.31
N THR A 362 -10.14 -10.86 -3.85
CA THR A 362 -11.15 -11.64 -4.57
C THR A 362 -10.53 -12.31 -5.81
N ALA A 363 -9.81 -11.55 -6.62
CA ALA A 363 -9.17 -12.05 -7.82
C ALA A 363 -8.16 -13.17 -7.53
N VAL A 364 -7.32 -12.98 -6.51
CA VAL A 364 -6.33 -13.99 -6.09
C VAL A 364 -7.03 -15.25 -5.57
N ALA A 365 -8.07 -15.11 -4.74
CA ALA A 365 -8.80 -16.25 -4.19
C ALA A 365 -9.53 -17.08 -5.27
N GLU A 366 -9.98 -16.44 -6.35
CA GLU A 366 -10.69 -17.11 -7.45
C GLU A 366 -9.76 -17.70 -8.50
N GLN A 367 -8.62 -17.07 -8.75
CA GLN A 367 -7.78 -17.39 -9.90
C GLN A 367 -6.47 -18.11 -9.54
N MET A 368 -5.88 -17.85 -8.38
CA MET A 368 -4.56 -18.37 -8.01
C MET A 368 -4.65 -19.51 -7.00
#